data_a6698123310df55418330ee994856fac
#
_entry.id   a6698123310df55418330ee994856fac
#
_cell.length_a   1.000
_cell.length_b   1.000
_cell.length_c   1.000
_cell.angle_alpha   90.00
_cell.angle_beta   90.00
_cell.angle_gamma   90.00
#
_symmetry.space_group_name_H-M   'P 1'
#
loop_
_entity.id
_entity.type
_entity.pdbx_description
1 polymer ?
#
loop_
_entity_poly.entity_id
_entity_poly.type
_entity_poly.pdbx_seq_one_letter_code
_entity_poly.pdbx_strand_id
1 'polypeptide(L)'
;MEIIKEKTVAITGSHTTEILSGRNDTNLLNVLFTETYLLIASLYQQGFKTFLCGMSDGFETIVAEAVLRFQKEKADIELVTVQPNSEIERDEYLLANSSLLICYCDHHDKDAMRIFERAKKGGMPTTNLHTLLTDYFANDSPAKQALQSYNNIDGFSYCKEGILLCYLYGEKPIIAPFENIEQVEQRDDKLYVTLTNELEVDAYILSE
;
A
#
# COMPACT_ATOMS: atom_id res chain seq x y z
N MET A 1 0.00 25.21 10.88
CA MET A 1 0.04 24.83 9.46
C MET A 1 -1.37 24.97 8.91
N GLU A 2 -1.54 25.55 7.72
CA GLU A 2 -2.85 25.68 7.08
C GLU A 2 -3.07 24.47 6.18
N ILE A 3 -4.14 23.71 6.41
CA ILE A 3 -4.50 22.55 5.59
C ILE A 3 -5.22 23.09 4.33
N ILE A 4 -4.65 22.82 3.17
CA ILE A 4 -5.24 23.14 1.87
C ILE A 4 -6.02 21.92 1.38
N LYS A 5 -7.35 21.98 1.52
CA LYS A 5 -8.27 20.87 1.23
C LYS A 5 -8.01 20.19 -0.12
N GLU A 6 -7.83 20.97 -1.19
CA GLU A 6 -7.63 20.51 -2.56
C GLU A 6 -6.32 19.73 -2.76
N LYS A 7 -5.38 19.84 -1.81
CA LYS A 7 -4.07 19.18 -1.81
C LYS A 7 -3.94 18.14 -0.71
N THR A 8 -5.06 17.81 -0.08
CA THR A 8 -5.10 16.95 1.11
C THR A 8 -5.83 15.65 0.82
N VAL A 9 -5.24 14.56 1.28
CA VAL A 9 -5.76 13.19 1.19
C VAL A 9 -6.15 12.73 2.60
N ALA A 10 -7.36 12.20 2.76
CA ALA A 10 -7.77 11.47 3.95
C ALA A 10 -7.37 10.01 3.85
N ILE A 11 -7.02 9.40 4.98
CA ILE A 11 -6.63 8.00 5.10
C ILE A 11 -7.50 7.34 6.15
N THR A 12 -8.02 6.17 5.82
CA THR A 12 -8.73 5.28 6.75
C THR A 12 -8.63 3.85 6.27
N GLY A 13 -8.86 2.88 7.14
CA GLY A 13 -8.87 1.48 6.70
C GLY A 13 -8.92 0.48 7.83
N SER A 14 -8.99 -0.78 7.43
CA SER A 14 -9.09 -1.94 8.29
C SER A 14 -7.84 -2.12 9.15
N HIS A 15 -8.04 -2.68 10.34
CA HIS A 15 -6.94 -3.11 11.20
C HIS A 15 -6.17 -4.29 10.60
N THR A 16 -4.96 -4.53 11.09
CA THR A 16 -4.10 -5.63 10.60
C THR A 16 -4.80 -6.98 10.66
N THR A 17 -5.55 -7.23 11.73
CA THR A 17 -6.30 -8.49 11.91
C THR A 17 -7.37 -8.71 10.85
N GLU A 18 -8.08 -7.66 10.43
CA GLU A 18 -9.08 -7.71 9.36
C GLU A 18 -8.40 -7.86 7.99
N ILE A 19 -7.31 -7.13 7.75
CA ILE A 19 -6.54 -7.22 6.50
C ILE A 19 -6.08 -8.65 6.26
N LEU A 20 -5.58 -9.32 7.28
CA LEU A 20 -5.05 -10.70 7.20
C LEU A 20 -6.13 -11.77 7.40
N SER A 21 -7.35 -11.41 7.81
CA SER A 21 -8.41 -12.35 8.12
C SER A 21 -8.77 -13.26 6.94
N GLY A 22 -8.72 -14.57 7.17
CA GLY A 22 -9.04 -15.57 6.15
C GLY A 22 -8.02 -15.68 5.01
N ARG A 23 -6.87 -15.01 5.12
CA ARG A 23 -5.79 -15.03 4.12
C ARG A 23 -4.54 -15.69 4.68
N ASN A 24 -4.00 -16.62 3.91
CA ASN A 24 -2.71 -17.26 4.22
C ASN A 24 -1.60 -16.64 3.35
N ASP A 25 -1.57 -15.32 3.27
CA ASP A 25 -0.65 -14.57 2.42
C ASP A 25 0.27 -13.70 3.30
N THR A 26 1.46 -14.20 3.56
CA THR A 26 2.46 -13.54 4.41
C THR A 26 3.04 -12.27 3.76
N ASN A 27 2.91 -12.11 2.44
CA ASN A 27 3.42 -10.94 1.71
C ASN A 27 2.39 -9.82 1.55
N LEU A 28 1.15 -10.02 1.97
CA LEU A 28 0.07 -9.04 1.73
C LEU A 28 0.40 -7.65 2.29
N LEU A 29 0.99 -7.56 3.48
CA LEU A 29 1.35 -6.26 4.07
C LEU A 29 2.47 -5.57 3.27
N ASN A 30 3.44 -6.34 2.76
CA ASN A 30 4.50 -5.82 1.89
C ASN A 30 3.93 -5.32 0.56
N VAL A 31 3.01 -6.07 -0.04
CA VAL A 31 2.30 -5.65 -1.26
C VAL A 31 1.51 -4.37 -1.00
N LEU A 32 0.75 -4.30 0.09
CA LEU A 32 0.01 -3.09 0.48
C LEU A 32 0.93 -1.90 0.66
N PHE A 33 2.06 -2.08 1.32
CA PHE A 33 3.04 -1.00 1.49
C PHE A 33 3.55 -0.50 0.14
N THR A 34 3.95 -1.40 -0.77
CA THR A 34 4.47 -1.05 -2.09
C THR A 34 3.41 -0.32 -2.93
N GLU A 35 2.19 -0.86 -3.03
CA GLU A 35 1.10 -0.23 -3.78
C GLU A 35 0.73 1.15 -3.20
N THR A 36 0.74 1.27 -1.87
CA THR A 36 0.50 2.54 -1.18
C THR A 36 1.61 3.55 -1.50
N TYR A 37 2.87 3.13 -1.46
CA TYR A 37 4.01 3.99 -1.80
C TYR A 37 3.93 4.51 -3.24
N LEU A 38 3.65 3.63 -4.20
CA LEU A 38 3.47 4.01 -5.61
C LEU A 38 2.28 4.96 -5.80
N LEU A 39 1.18 4.73 -5.08
CA LEU A 39 0.01 5.61 -5.10
C LEU A 39 0.35 7.00 -4.54
N ILE A 40 1.06 7.07 -3.40
CA ILE A 40 1.50 8.35 -2.80
C ILE A 40 2.38 9.11 -3.78
N ALA A 41 3.33 8.45 -4.42
CA ALA A 41 4.20 9.07 -5.42
C ALA A 41 3.41 9.64 -6.61
N SER A 42 2.39 8.92 -7.09
CA SER A 42 1.49 9.38 -8.15
C SER A 42 0.64 10.57 -7.70
N LEU A 43 0.11 10.55 -6.50
CA LEU A 43 -0.68 11.66 -5.94
C LEU A 43 0.17 12.90 -5.70
N TYR A 44 1.41 12.73 -5.27
CA TYR A 44 2.34 13.85 -5.14
C TYR A 44 2.60 14.54 -6.49
N GLN A 45 2.73 13.77 -7.59
CA GLN A 45 2.83 14.33 -8.95
C GLN A 45 1.57 15.13 -9.34
N GLN A 46 0.40 14.75 -8.83
CA GLN A 46 -0.87 15.46 -9.04
C GLN A 46 -1.03 16.69 -8.12
N GLY A 47 -0.06 16.94 -7.24
CA GLY A 47 -0.03 18.10 -6.36
C GLY A 47 -0.58 17.87 -4.95
N PHE A 48 -0.94 16.65 -4.59
CA PHE A 48 -1.29 16.30 -3.21
C PHE A 48 -0.04 16.28 -2.34
N LYS A 49 -0.08 16.96 -1.20
CA LYS A 49 1.08 17.11 -0.32
C LYS A 49 0.81 16.82 1.14
N THR A 50 -0.45 16.84 1.56
CA THR A 50 -0.87 16.62 2.94
C THR A 50 -1.68 15.33 3.04
N PHE A 51 -1.32 14.46 3.98
CA PHE A 51 -1.98 13.19 4.25
C PHE A 51 -2.50 13.19 5.68
N LEU A 52 -3.82 13.16 5.85
CA LEU A 52 -4.50 13.13 7.15
C LEU A 52 -4.77 11.70 7.57
N CYS A 53 -4.29 11.31 8.74
CA CYS A 53 -4.34 9.95 9.25
C CYS A 53 -4.76 9.92 10.73
N GLY A 54 -5.61 8.99 11.13
CA GLY A 54 -5.99 8.76 12.52
C GLY A 54 -4.97 7.97 13.32
N MET A 55 -3.98 7.36 12.68
CA MET A 55 -2.93 6.51 13.28
C MET A 55 -3.46 5.30 14.03
N SER A 56 -4.56 4.71 13.56
CA SER A 56 -4.99 3.40 14.02
C SER A 56 -4.08 2.29 13.46
N ASP A 57 -4.04 1.15 14.15
CA ASP A 57 -3.32 -0.02 13.67
C ASP A 57 -3.83 -0.48 12.29
N GLY A 58 -2.98 -1.12 11.51
CA GLY A 58 -3.32 -1.69 10.21
C GLY A 58 -3.02 -0.75 9.04
N PHE A 59 -4.02 -0.52 8.19
CA PHE A 59 -3.80 0.22 6.93
C PHE A 59 -3.28 1.65 7.16
N GLU A 60 -3.77 2.33 8.18
CA GLU A 60 -3.34 3.70 8.47
C GLU A 60 -1.85 3.76 8.83
N THR A 61 -1.33 2.76 9.57
CA THR A 61 0.10 2.64 9.88
C THR A 61 0.93 2.39 8.62
N ILE A 62 0.47 1.50 7.73
CA ILE A 62 1.13 1.22 6.45
C ILE A 62 1.26 2.50 5.61
N VAL A 63 0.18 3.28 5.51
CA VAL A 63 0.21 4.55 4.76
C VAL A 63 1.12 5.56 5.43
N ALA A 64 1.08 5.66 6.77
CA ALA A 64 1.96 6.56 7.51
C ALA A 64 3.44 6.26 7.24
N GLU A 65 3.84 4.99 7.29
CA GLU A 65 5.20 4.56 6.97
C GLU A 65 5.58 4.88 5.51
N ALA A 66 4.67 4.65 4.56
CA ALA A 66 4.90 4.96 3.16
C ALA A 66 5.08 6.47 2.93
N VAL A 67 4.26 7.33 3.57
CA VAL A 67 4.42 8.80 3.51
C VAL A 67 5.76 9.22 4.13
N LEU A 68 6.11 8.71 5.31
CA LEU A 68 7.37 9.04 5.98
C LEU A 68 8.60 8.56 5.18
N ARG A 69 8.51 7.42 4.51
CA ARG A 69 9.56 6.97 3.60
C ARG A 69 9.68 7.89 2.39
N PHE A 70 8.56 8.26 1.76
CA PHE A 70 8.55 9.18 0.62
C PHE A 70 9.02 10.59 0.99
N GLN A 71 8.77 11.03 2.23
CA GLN A 71 9.23 12.31 2.75
C GLN A 71 10.77 12.45 2.76
N LYS A 72 11.50 11.34 2.84
CA LYS A 72 12.98 11.36 2.71
C LYS A 72 13.43 11.81 1.34
N GLU A 73 12.60 11.60 0.31
CA GLU A 73 12.87 12.01 -1.08
C GLU A 73 12.26 13.38 -1.40
N LYS A 74 11.11 13.69 -0.80
CA LYS A 74 10.29 14.88 -1.04
C LYS A 74 9.90 15.53 0.28
N ALA A 75 10.75 16.45 0.75
CA ALA A 75 10.63 17.06 2.07
C ALA A 75 9.36 17.93 2.27
N ASP A 76 8.62 18.25 1.20
CA ASP A 76 7.40 19.05 1.23
C ASP A 76 6.10 18.24 1.26
N ILE A 77 6.20 16.90 1.42
CA ILE A 77 5.07 16.05 1.76
C ILE A 77 4.91 15.99 3.28
N GLU A 78 3.68 15.97 3.76
CA GLU A 78 3.39 16.03 5.19
C GLU A 78 2.37 14.96 5.58
N LEU A 79 2.68 14.27 6.68
CA LEU A 79 1.74 13.42 7.41
C LEU A 79 1.19 14.20 8.60
N VAL A 80 -0.13 14.36 8.66
CA VAL A 80 -0.82 15.05 9.76
C VAL A 80 -1.68 14.04 10.50
N THR A 81 -1.40 13.88 11.79
CA THR A 81 -2.18 13.00 12.66
C THR A 81 -3.40 13.71 13.21
N VAL A 82 -4.55 13.03 13.13
CA VAL A 82 -5.83 13.53 13.64
C VAL A 82 -6.21 12.71 14.87
N GLN A 83 -6.29 13.37 16.03
CA GLN A 83 -6.67 12.75 17.31
C GLN A 83 -7.99 13.35 17.82
N PRO A 84 -9.13 12.90 17.34
CA PRO A 84 -10.43 13.37 17.80
C PRO A 84 -10.85 12.67 19.10
N ASN A 85 -11.89 13.22 19.72
CA ASN A 85 -12.49 12.61 20.92
C ASN A 85 -13.37 11.39 20.60
N SER A 86 -13.75 11.21 19.35
CA SER A 86 -14.54 10.06 18.87
C SER A 86 -14.23 9.74 17.41
N GLU A 87 -14.56 8.49 16.98
CA GLU A 87 -14.42 8.07 15.57
C GLU A 87 -15.30 8.91 14.62
N ILE A 88 -16.49 9.30 15.06
CA ILE A 88 -17.40 10.13 14.25
C ILE A 88 -16.78 11.51 13.99
N GLU A 89 -16.20 12.14 15.01
CA GLU A 89 -15.51 13.43 14.87
C GLU A 89 -14.27 13.30 13.97
N ARG A 90 -13.54 12.18 14.08
CA ARG A 90 -12.42 11.87 13.21
C ARG A 90 -12.85 11.79 11.75
N ASP A 91 -13.86 10.99 11.45
CA ASP A 91 -14.37 10.78 10.10
C ASP A 91 -14.86 12.10 9.49
N GLU A 92 -15.58 12.91 10.30
CA GLU A 92 -16.04 14.24 9.87
C GLU A 92 -14.88 15.17 9.56
N TYR A 93 -13.88 15.21 10.42
CA TYR A 93 -12.69 16.03 10.21
C TYR A 93 -11.93 15.62 8.96
N LEU A 94 -11.69 14.31 8.77
CA LEU A 94 -11.01 13.76 7.60
C LEU A 94 -11.71 14.18 6.31
N LEU A 95 -13.03 13.96 6.21
CA LEU A 95 -13.81 14.28 5.01
C LEU A 95 -13.98 15.78 4.77
N ALA A 96 -14.05 16.59 5.84
CA ALA A 96 -14.17 18.04 5.73
C ALA A 96 -12.90 18.71 5.20
N ASN A 97 -11.72 18.17 5.55
CA ASN A 97 -10.42 18.78 5.29
C ASN A 97 -9.63 18.12 4.16
N SER A 98 -10.24 17.22 3.39
CA SER A 98 -9.60 16.54 2.27
C SER A 98 -10.45 16.57 1.01
N SER A 99 -9.83 16.34 -0.15
CA SER A 99 -10.50 16.26 -1.45
C SER A 99 -10.41 14.88 -2.09
N LEU A 100 -9.70 13.95 -1.46
CA LEU A 100 -9.55 12.55 -1.87
C LEU A 100 -9.49 11.67 -0.63
N LEU A 101 -10.09 10.47 -0.70
CA LEU A 101 -9.97 9.44 0.31
C LEU A 101 -9.21 8.23 -0.25
N ILE A 102 -8.15 7.83 0.46
CA ILE A 102 -7.51 6.51 0.29
C ILE A 102 -7.97 5.61 1.42
N CYS A 103 -8.39 4.41 1.11
CA CYS A 103 -8.76 3.43 2.11
C CYS A 103 -8.35 2.01 1.73
N TYR A 104 -8.32 1.15 2.74
CA TYR A 104 -8.38 -0.29 2.56
C TYR A 104 -9.56 -0.79 3.37
N CYS A 105 -10.60 -1.22 2.69
CA CYS A 105 -11.77 -1.80 3.34
C CYS A 105 -12.44 -2.82 2.43
N ASP A 106 -12.91 -3.90 3.01
CA ASP A 106 -13.81 -4.83 2.37
C ASP A 106 -15.19 -4.76 3.05
N HIS A 107 -16.16 -5.47 2.47
CA HIS A 107 -17.54 -5.46 2.95
C HIS A 107 -17.76 -6.12 4.34
N HIS A 108 -16.73 -6.74 4.90
CA HIS A 108 -16.77 -7.31 6.26
C HIS A 108 -16.42 -6.27 7.31
N ASP A 109 -15.61 -5.24 6.96
CA ASP A 109 -15.24 -4.16 7.86
C ASP A 109 -16.26 -3.02 7.80
N LYS A 110 -17.19 -3.02 8.75
CA LYS A 110 -18.30 -2.06 8.80
C LYS A 110 -17.84 -0.63 9.10
N ASP A 111 -16.78 -0.46 9.87
CA ASP A 111 -16.30 0.87 10.29
C ASP A 111 -15.53 1.55 9.17
N ALA A 112 -14.60 0.86 8.54
CA ALA A 112 -13.92 1.38 7.34
C ALA A 112 -14.88 1.61 6.17
N MET A 113 -15.86 0.71 5.98
CA MET A 113 -16.90 0.88 4.96
C MET A 113 -17.80 2.08 5.21
N ARG A 114 -18.10 2.43 6.47
CA ARG A 114 -18.95 3.59 6.81
C ARG A 114 -18.38 4.90 6.26
N ILE A 115 -17.10 5.18 6.51
CA ILE A 115 -16.46 6.41 6.01
C ILE A 115 -16.29 6.37 4.49
N PHE A 116 -15.97 5.21 3.91
CA PHE A 116 -15.85 5.02 2.46
C PHE A 116 -17.17 5.34 1.75
N GLU A 117 -18.28 4.77 2.19
CA GLU A 117 -19.59 5.02 1.62
C GLU A 117 -20.06 6.47 1.81
N ARG A 118 -19.72 7.07 2.96
CA ARG A 118 -20.01 8.49 3.23
C ARG A 118 -19.25 9.40 2.28
N ALA A 119 -17.97 9.15 2.02
CA ALA A 119 -17.15 9.88 1.06
C ALA A 119 -17.74 9.79 -0.36
N LYS A 120 -18.06 8.57 -0.83
CA LYS A 120 -18.68 8.33 -2.15
C LYS A 120 -20.02 9.04 -2.29
N LYS A 121 -20.87 8.97 -1.28
CA LYS A 121 -22.17 9.63 -1.25
C LYS A 121 -22.05 11.16 -1.29
N GLY A 122 -20.99 11.69 -0.71
CA GLY A 122 -20.62 13.11 -0.79
C GLY A 122 -19.96 13.53 -2.09
N GLY A 123 -19.74 12.61 -3.05
CA GLY A 123 -19.09 12.88 -4.33
C GLY A 123 -17.56 13.05 -4.23
N MET A 124 -16.94 12.66 -3.11
CA MET A 124 -15.49 12.70 -2.95
C MET A 124 -14.85 11.56 -3.75
N PRO A 125 -13.81 11.82 -4.55
CA PRO A 125 -12.98 10.80 -5.15
C PRO A 125 -12.44 9.84 -4.09
N THR A 126 -12.49 8.54 -4.35
CA THR A 126 -12.05 7.50 -3.42
C THR A 126 -11.18 6.46 -4.12
N THR A 127 -10.15 5.99 -3.45
CA THR A 127 -9.31 4.87 -3.87
C THR A 127 -9.32 3.80 -2.77
N ASN A 128 -9.90 2.63 -3.08
CA ASN A 128 -9.89 1.50 -2.15
C ASN A 128 -8.83 0.47 -2.59
N LEU A 129 -7.77 0.32 -1.80
CA LEU A 129 -6.66 -0.59 -2.10
C LEU A 129 -7.12 -2.05 -2.12
N HIS A 130 -8.11 -2.45 -1.31
CA HIS A 130 -8.68 -3.79 -1.39
C HIS A 130 -9.20 -4.10 -2.80
N THR A 131 -9.93 -3.14 -3.41
CA THR A 131 -10.43 -3.31 -4.79
C THR A 131 -9.29 -3.35 -5.81
N LEU A 132 -8.22 -2.56 -5.61
CA LEU A 132 -7.05 -2.58 -6.51
C LEU A 132 -6.26 -3.89 -6.43
N LEU A 133 -6.41 -4.65 -5.35
CA LEU A 133 -5.75 -5.94 -5.15
C LEU A 133 -6.61 -7.15 -5.56
N THR A 134 -7.76 -6.94 -6.21
CA THR A 134 -8.66 -8.05 -6.59
C THR A 134 -7.94 -9.11 -7.44
N ASP A 135 -7.17 -8.68 -8.46
CA ASP A 135 -6.43 -9.60 -9.33
C ASP A 135 -5.28 -10.28 -8.58
N TYR A 136 -4.63 -9.57 -7.66
CA TYR A 136 -3.62 -10.16 -6.78
C TYR A 136 -4.21 -11.26 -5.90
N PHE A 137 -5.39 -11.05 -5.31
CA PHE A 137 -6.06 -12.08 -4.51
C PHE A 137 -6.48 -13.29 -5.32
N ALA A 138 -6.90 -13.09 -6.56
CA ALA A 138 -7.29 -14.15 -7.48
C ALA A 138 -6.10 -14.92 -8.08
N ASN A 139 -4.88 -14.38 -8.00
CA ASN A 139 -3.69 -15.01 -8.55
C ASN A 139 -3.22 -16.15 -7.64
N ASP A 140 -3.20 -17.37 -8.17
CA ASP A 140 -2.74 -18.60 -7.52
C ASP A 140 -1.51 -19.22 -8.21
N SER A 141 -0.77 -18.44 -9.02
CA SER A 141 0.38 -18.90 -9.77
C SER A 141 1.46 -19.53 -8.87
N PRO A 142 2.19 -20.55 -9.39
CA PRO A 142 3.29 -21.18 -8.66
C PRO A 142 4.36 -20.16 -8.19
N ALA A 143 4.62 -19.14 -9.00
CA ALA A 143 5.57 -18.09 -8.67
C ALA A 143 5.12 -17.29 -7.44
N LYS A 144 3.85 -16.87 -7.38
CA LYS A 144 3.30 -16.18 -6.20
C LYS A 144 3.39 -17.07 -4.96
N GLN A 145 2.99 -18.34 -5.07
CA GLN A 145 3.03 -19.29 -3.95
C GLN A 145 4.46 -19.52 -3.44
N ALA A 146 5.44 -19.65 -4.34
CA ALA A 146 6.84 -19.79 -3.98
C ALA A 146 7.37 -18.55 -3.23
N LEU A 147 7.02 -17.36 -3.71
CA LEU A 147 7.45 -16.09 -3.11
C LEU A 147 6.82 -15.83 -1.73
N GLN A 148 5.63 -16.37 -1.44
CA GLN A 148 4.97 -16.22 -0.13
C GLN A 148 5.78 -16.82 1.03
N SER A 149 6.71 -17.70 0.78
CA SER A 149 7.59 -18.25 1.81
C SER A 149 8.69 -17.29 2.27
N TYR A 150 8.86 -16.16 1.60
CA TYR A 150 9.94 -15.20 1.82
C TYR A 150 9.39 -13.79 2.03
N ASN A 151 8.92 -13.49 3.22
CA ASN A 151 8.27 -12.21 3.55
C ASN A 151 9.23 -11.14 4.10
N ASN A 152 10.45 -11.51 4.46
CA ASN A 152 11.46 -10.61 5.01
C ASN A 152 12.72 -10.65 4.15
N ILE A 153 12.77 -9.82 3.10
CA ILE A 153 13.86 -9.77 2.12
C ILE A 153 14.33 -8.33 1.88
N ASP A 154 15.59 -8.21 1.42
CA ASP A 154 16.18 -6.96 0.95
C ASP A 154 16.78 -7.14 -0.45
N GLY A 155 16.30 -6.40 -1.43
CA GLY A 155 16.76 -6.45 -2.84
C GLY A 155 15.64 -6.05 -3.81
N PHE A 156 14.47 -6.61 -3.68
CA PHE A 156 13.27 -6.21 -4.43
C PHE A 156 12.06 -6.11 -3.50
N SER A 157 10.96 -5.53 -3.98
CA SER A 157 9.73 -5.40 -3.21
C SER A 157 8.61 -6.20 -3.87
N TYR A 158 7.68 -6.71 -3.07
CA TYR A 158 6.47 -7.36 -3.59
C TYR A 158 5.45 -6.30 -4.02
N CYS A 159 4.82 -6.50 -5.18
CA CYS A 159 3.71 -5.68 -5.66
C CYS A 159 2.56 -6.57 -6.15
N LYS A 160 1.42 -5.98 -6.46
CA LYS A 160 0.22 -6.73 -6.87
C LYS A 160 0.38 -7.55 -8.15
N GLU A 161 1.28 -7.14 -9.03
CA GLU A 161 1.52 -7.80 -10.32
C GLU A 161 2.68 -8.81 -10.26
N GLY A 162 3.57 -8.73 -9.26
CA GLY A 162 4.76 -9.56 -9.16
C GLY A 162 5.78 -8.99 -8.19
N ILE A 163 7.02 -8.80 -8.67
CA ILE A 163 8.10 -8.14 -7.91
C ILE A 163 8.48 -6.81 -8.55
N LEU A 164 8.60 -5.78 -7.72
CA LEU A 164 9.10 -4.47 -8.10
C LEU A 164 10.62 -4.48 -8.03
N LEU A 165 11.27 -4.39 -9.19
CA LEU A 165 12.73 -4.41 -9.32
C LEU A 165 13.34 -3.03 -9.09
N CYS A 166 12.68 -1.99 -9.61
CA CYS A 166 13.15 -0.63 -9.48
C CYS A 166 12.00 0.37 -9.62
N TYR A 167 12.06 1.42 -8.82
CA TYR A 167 11.21 2.58 -8.99
C TYR A 167 12.02 3.86 -8.78
N LEU A 168 12.02 4.72 -9.78
CA LEU A 168 12.54 6.08 -9.72
C LEU A 168 11.36 7.05 -9.80
N TYR A 169 11.32 8.00 -8.88
CA TYR A 169 10.24 8.97 -8.83
C TYR A 169 10.10 9.73 -10.16
N GLY A 170 8.87 9.75 -10.69
CA GLY A 170 8.56 10.36 -11.98
C GLY A 170 8.66 9.42 -13.17
N GLU A 171 9.16 8.20 -12.96
CA GLU A 171 9.30 7.17 -13.98
C GLU A 171 8.27 6.05 -13.78
N LYS A 172 8.11 5.19 -14.77
CA LYS A 172 7.30 3.99 -14.61
C LYS A 172 8.07 2.97 -13.77
N PRO A 173 7.40 2.29 -12.82
CA PRO A 173 8.04 1.21 -12.07
C PRO A 173 8.46 0.08 -13.01
N ILE A 174 9.61 -0.53 -12.74
CA ILE A 174 10.07 -1.74 -13.43
C ILE A 174 9.60 -2.93 -12.59
N ILE A 175 8.65 -3.68 -13.12
CA ILE A 175 8.03 -4.83 -12.47
C ILE A 175 8.33 -6.08 -13.29
N ALA A 176 8.67 -7.17 -12.61
CA ALA A 176 8.62 -8.52 -13.18
C ALA A 176 7.29 -9.17 -12.77
N PRO A 177 6.31 -9.31 -13.69
CA PRO A 177 5.04 -9.92 -13.40
C PRO A 177 5.18 -11.38 -13.00
N PHE A 178 4.25 -11.91 -12.20
CA PHE A 178 4.27 -13.33 -11.78
C PHE A 178 4.35 -14.29 -12.95
N GLU A 179 3.71 -13.98 -14.07
CA GLU A 179 3.71 -14.77 -15.30
C GLU A 179 5.08 -14.85 -15.99
N ASN A 180 5.97 -13.91 -15.69
CA ASN A 180 7.34 -13.87 -16.21
C ASN A 180 8.36 -14.46 -15.23
N ILE A 181 7.95 -15.01 -14.11
CA ILE A 181 8.81 -15.68 -13.13
C ILE A 181 8.77 -17.18 -13.41
N GLU A 182 9.90 -17.74 -13.84
CA GLU A 182 10.05 -19.17 -14.13
C GLU A 182 10.45 -19.98 -12.89
N GLN A 183 11.36 -19.42 -12.06
CA GLN A 183 11.91 -20.14 -10.92
C GLN A 183 12.14 -19.19 -9.75
N VAL A 184 11.88 -19.69 -8.55
CA VAL A 184 12.22 -19.06 -7.28
C VAL A 184 13.03 -20.08 -6.49
N GLU A 185 14.25 -19.73 -6.12
CA GLU A 185 15.19 -20.64 -5.46
C GLU A 185 15.95 -19.92 -4.35
N GLN A 186 16.04 -20.56 -3.20
CA GLN A 186 16.95 -20.11 -2.15
C GLN A 186 18.32 -20.78 -2.30
N ARG A 187 19.38 -19.96 -2.28
CA ARG A 187 20.77 -20.41 -2.21
C ARG A 187 21.44 -19.66 -1.08
N ASP A 188 21.79 -20.39 -0.02
CA ASP A 188 22.32 -19.83 1.24
C ASP A 188 21.37 -18.77 1.84
N ASP A 189 21.82 -17.54 2.02
CA ASP A 189 21.10 -16.39 2.58
C ASP A 189 20.42 -15.53 1.52
N LYS A 190 20.38 -15.98 0.27
CA LYS A 190 19.78 -15.25 -0.85
C LYS A 190 18.62 -16.00 -1.49
N LEU A 191 17.65 -15.22 -1.91
CA LEU A 191 16.56 -15.63 -2.79
C LEU A 191 16.90 -15.22 -4.21
N TYR A 192 16.86 -16.16 -5.14
CA TYR A 192 17.05 -15.94 -6.57
C TYR A 192 15.72 -16.10 -7.29
N VAL A 193 15.41 -15.18 -8.16
CA VAL A 193 14.22 -15.20 -9.02
C VAL A 193 14.68 -15.16 -10.47
N THR A 194 14.46 -16.24 -11.20
CA THR A 194 14.77 -16.35 -12.63
C THR A 194 13.55 -15.97 -13.46
N LEU A 195 13.74 -15.07 -14.40
CA LEU A 195 12.70 -14.60 -15.31
C LEU A 195 12.74 -15.34 -16.65
N THR A 196 11.63 -15.32 -17.39
CA THR A 196 11.49 -15.98 -18.73
C THR A 196 12.49 -15.52 -19.78
N ASN A 197 13.14 -14.39 -19.58
CA ASN A 197 14.23 -13.90 -20.43
C ASN A 197 15.63 -14.28 -19.94
N GLU A 198 15.73 -15.27 -19.06
CA GLU A 198 16.97 -15.74 -18.43
C GLU A 198 17.65 -14.74 -17.50
N LEU A 199 17.02 -13.60 -17.22
CA LEU A 199 17.50 -12.66 -16.22
C LEU A 199 17.27 -13.24 -14.83
N GLU A 200 18.29 -13.25 -14.00
CA GLU A 200 18.21 -13.60 -12.59
C GLU A 200 18.32 -12.32 -11.74
N VAL A 201 17.41 -12.16 -10.80
CA VAL A 201 17.44 -11.11 -9.78
C VAL A 201 17.51 -11.76 -8.40
N ASP A 202 18.20 -11.10 -7.48
CA ASP A 202 18.40 -11.65 -6.13
C ASP A 202 18.00 -10.66 -5.03
N ALA A 203 17.70 -11.23 -3.85
CA ALA A 203 17.45 -10.50 -2.63
C ALA A 203 18.06 -11.25 -1.45
N TYR A 204 18.55 -10.53 -0.44
CA TYR A 204 18.96 -11.13 0.83
C TYR A 204 17.75 -11.54 1.66
N ILE A 205 17.80 -12.73 2.26
CA ILE A 205 16.80 -13.18 3.22
C ILE A 205 17.27 -12.65 4.58
N LEU A 206 16.45 -11.79 5.19
CA LEU A 206 16.76 -11.20 6.49
C LEU A 206 16.34 -12.16 7.59
N SER A 207 17.24 -12.44 8.53
CA SER A 207 16.90 -13.15 9.76
C SER A 207 16.00 -12.29 10.64
N GLU A 208 15.00 -12.92 11.27
CA GLU A 208 14.15 -12.29 12.29
C GLU A 208 14.94 -11.79 13.50
#